data_a9ae7f173c61d34d03f2d013ccd5db4f
#
_entry.id   a9ae7f173c61d34d03f2d013ccd5db4f
#
_cell.length_a   1.000
_cell.length_b   1.000
_cell.length_c   1.000
_cell.angle_alpha   90.00
_cell.angle_beta   90.00
_cell.angle_gamma   90.00
#
_symmetry.space_group_name_H-M   'P 1'
#
loop_
_entity.id
_entity.type
_entity.pdbx_description
1 polymer ?
#
loop_
_entity_poly.entity_id
_entity_poly.type
_entity_poly.pdbx_seq_one_letter_code
_entity_poly.pdbx_strand_id
1 'polypeptide(L)'
;MTSIPLCLPDSITPKQFLTKYWQKKPLLIKQGLPQLVDMFEPDDMIGLALEEDASARLLTQAASKKEGQAQWQLKKSPLSETDFENLPEQWTVLVQNLEQWSPELGQLWQAFDFIPQWQRDDIMVSYAPAGGSVGKHYDDYDVFLAQGYGSRRWQLGKFCDDQTEFVADEPLRLFDDMGELIFDEILEAGDVLYVPPKLSHFGVAQDDCLTFSFGCRRPNLMQIIDSVADIATNDSKLFIPMLLPQALQASGELQADSIAAIKAQL
;
A
#
# COMPACT_ATOMS: atom_id res chain seq x y z
N MET A 1 3.96 -27.67 -11.18
CA MET A 1 4.14 -26.59 -10.19
C MET A 1 3.23 -26.89 -9.01
N THR A 2 3.77 -26.99 -7.81
CA THR A 2 2.98 -27.14 -6.59
C THR A 2 2.20 -25.85 -6.38
N SER A 3 0.87 -25.93 -6.15
CA SER A 3 0.05 -24.76 -5.87
C SER A 3 0.51 -24.09 -4.56
N ILE A 4 0.62 -22.78 -4.56
CA ILE A 4 0.90 -22.00 -3.36
C ILE A 4 -0.33 -22.06 -2.47
N PRO A 5 -0.22 -22.47 -1.18
CA PRO A 5 -1.35 -22.48 -0.26
C PRO A 5 -1.93 -21.05 -0.06
N LEU A 6 -3.21 -20.96 0.24
CA LEU A 6 -3.83 -19.68 0.56
C LEU A 6 -3.25 -19.13 1.87
N CYS A 7 -2.97 -17.83 1.89
CA CYS A 7 -2.54 -17.09 3.08
C CYS A 7 -3.74 -16.88 4.05
N LEU A 8 -4.22 -17.97 4.62
CA LEU A 8 -5.31 -18.01 5.60
C LEU A 8 -5.03 -19.14 6.60
N PRO A 9 -5.39 -18.98 7.87
CA PRO A 9 -5.35 -20.08 8.82
C PRO A 9 -6.34 -21.18 8.39
N ASP A 10 -6.02 -22.45 8.64
CA ASP A 10 -6.91 -23.60 8.32
C ASP A 10 -8.32 -23.47 8.88
N SER A 11 -8.48 -22.74 9.98
CA SER A 11 -9.75 -22.48 10.64
C SER A 11 -10.63 -21.41 9.96
N ILE A 12 -10.10 -20.71 8.95
CA ILE A 12 -10.76 -19.57 8.29
C ILE A 12 -10.87 -19.82 6.79
N THR A 13 -12.07 -20.02 6.30
CA THR A 13 -12.33 -20.14 4.87
C THR A 13 -12.27 -18.75 4.18
N PRO A 14 -12.00 -18.67 2.86
CA PRO A 14 -12.10 -17.43 2.08
C PRO A 14 -13.38 -16.64 2.33
N LYS A 15 -14.54 -17.33 2.34
CA LYS A 15 -15.83 -16.70 2.62
C LYS A 15 -15.91 -16.10 4.03
N GLN A 16 -15.37 -16.80 5.03
CA GLN A 16 -15.34 -16.29 6.40
C GLN A 16 -14.42 -15.08 6.52
N PHE A 17 -13.24 -15.09 5.86
CA PHE A 17 -12.35 -13.95 5.82
C PHE A 17 -13.04 -12.72 5.21
N LEU A 18 -13.58 -12.84 4.00
CA LEU A 18 -14.27 -11.75 3.32
C LEU A 18 -15.49 -11.22 4.09
N THR A 19 -16.17 -12.07 4.85
CA THR A 19 -17.34 -11.66 5.60
C THR A 19 -17.01 -11.02 6.95
N LYS A 20 -15.99 -11.54 7.66
CA LYS A 20 -15.73 -11.19 9.05
C LYS A 20 -14.54 -10.24 9.23
N TYR A 21 -13.52 -10.30 8.34
CA TYR A 21 -12.27 -9.57 8.50
C TYR A 21 -12.09 -8.48 7.44
N TRP A 22 -12.34 -8.82 6.17
CA TRP A 22 -12.12 -7.91 5.06
C TRP A 22 -12.80 -6.56 5.28
N GLN A 23 -12.00 -5.47 5.31
CA GLN A 23 -12.40 -4.09 5.55
C GLN A 23 -13.08 -3.83 6.91
N LYS A 24 -12.85 -4.69 7.89
CA LYS A 24 -13.54 -4.63 9.19
C LYS A 24 -12.62 -4.74 10.38
N LYS A 25 -11.69 -5.69 10.37
CA LYS A 25 -10.78 -5.93 11.49
C LYS A 25 -9.53 -6.66 11.07
N PRO A 26 -8.41 -6.47 11.79
CA PRO A 26 -7.15 -7.12 11.48
C PRO A 26 -7.20 -8.64 11.75
N LEU A 27 -6.22 -9.34 11.15
CA LEU A 27 -6.01 -10.77 11.37
C LEU A 27 -4.52 -11.09 11.33
N LEU A 28 -3.99 -11.66 12.40
CA LEU A 28 -2.66 -12.27 12.38
C LEU A 28 -2.75 -13.68 11.83
N ILE A 29 -1.91 -14.00 10.88
CA ILE A 29 -1.82 -15.31 10.21
C ILE A 29 -0.39 -15.81 10.44
N LYS A 30 -0.21 -16.64 11.46
CA LYS A 30 1.09 -17.23 11.76
C LYS A 30 1.49 -18.18 10.62
N GLN A 31 2.73 -18.01 10.15
CA GLN A 31 3.28 -18.77 9.02
C GLN A 31 2.37 -18.78 7.79
N GLY A 32 1.73 -17.60 7.55
CA GLY A 32 0.78 -17.42 6.45
C GLY A 32 1.43 -17.40 5.06
N LEU A 33 2.73 -17.07 4.99
CA LEU A 33 3.47 -17.00 3.73
C LEU A 33 4.92 -17.50 3.91
N PRO A 34 5.12 -18.77 4.28
CA PRO A 34 6.46 -19.32 4.55
C PRO A 34 7.36 -19.33 3.31
N GLN A 35 6.81 -19.23 2.09
CA GLN A 35 7.57 -19.17 0.84
C GLN A 35 8.36 -17.86 0.69
N LEU A 36 8.00 -16.83 1.46
CA LEU A 36 8.68 -15.55 1.46
C LEU A 36 9.96 -15.54 2.32
N VAL A 37 10.08 -16.51 3.25
CA VAL A 37 11.20 -16.57 4.16
C VAL A 37 12.51 -16.75 3.39
N ASP A 38 13.48 -15.91 3.68
CA ASP A 38 14.82 -15.91 3.08
C ASP A 38 14.82 -15.82 1.53
N MET A 39 13.72 -15.31 0.93
CA MET A 39 13.66 -15.06 -0.51
C MET A 39 14.55 -13.87 -0.93
N PHE A 40 14.74 -12.92 -0.01
CA PHE A 40 15.57 -11.73 -0.19
C PHE A 40 16.36 -11.46 1.08
N GLU A 41 17.52 -10.84 0.90
CA GLU A 41 18.35 -10.31 1.98
C GLU A 41 18.29 -8.77 2.02
N PRO A 42 18.66 -8.12 3.13
CA PRO A 42 18.69 -6.66 3.25
C PRO A 42 19.47 -5.95 2.14
N ASP A 43 20.61 -6.51 1.74
CA ASP A 43 21.49 -5.94 0.70
C ASP A 43 20.81 -5.93 -0.68
N ASP A 44 19.95 -6.91 -0.97
CA ASP A 44 19.16 -6.93 -2.22
C ASP A 44 18.27 -5.68 -2.31
N MET A 45 17.71 -5.27 -1.19
CA MET A 45 16.80 -4.10 -1.15
C MET A 45 17.55 -2.78 -1.29
N ILE A 46 18.74 -2.68 -0.73
CA ILE A 46 19.62 -1.50 -0.95
C ILE A 46 20.04 -1.47 -2.42
N GLY A 47 20.52 -2.58 -2.97
CA GLY A 47 20.89 -2.67 -4.38
C GLY A 47 19.75 -2.25 -5.31
N LEU A 48 18.54 -2.79 -5.08
CA LEU A 48 17.37 -2.44 -5.89
C LEU A 48 16.96 -0.97 -5.73
N ALA A 49 17.08 -0.40 -4.54
CA ALA A 49 16.75 1.01 -4.31
C ALA A 49 17.69 1.98 -5.05
N LEU A 50 18.86 1.51 -5.50
CA LEU A 50 19.82 2.29 -6.29
C LEU A 50 19.57 2.21 -7.80
N GLU A 51 18.71 1.29 -8.25
CA GLU A 51 18.37 1.17 -9.68
C GLU A 51 17.60 2.42 -10.17
N GLU A 52 17.93 2.90 -11.37
CA GLU A 52 17.37 4.14 -11.93
C GLU A 52 15.84 4.08 -12.07
N ASP A 53 15.31 2.93 -12.47
CA ASP A 53 13.88 2.72 -12.70
C ASP A 53 13.12 2.29 -11.43
N ALA A 54 13.81 2.08 -10.31
CA ALA A 54 13.16 1.67 -9.08
C ALA A 54 12.42 2.83 -8.39
N SER A 55 11.18 2.59 -8.01
CA SER A 55 10.42 3.55 -7.19
C SER A 55 10.77 3.35 -5.72
N ALA A 56 11.83 4.02 -5.26
CA ALA A 56 12.33 3.90 -3.91
C ALA A 56 12.13 5.18 -3.08
N ARG A 57 12.05 5.01 -1.76
CA ARG A 57 11.95 6.09 -0.76
C ARG A 57 12.83 5.74 0.42
N LEU A 58 13.71 6.65 0.79
CA LEU A 58 14.51 6.56 2.01
C LEU A 58 13.92 7.51 3.05
N LEU A 59 13.51 6.94 4.17
CA LEU A 59 13.02 7.66 5.34
C LEU A 59 14.09 7.61 6.42
N THR A 60 14.36 8.76 7.03
CA THR A 60 15.26 8.86 8.18
C THR A 60 14.59 9.63 9.30
N GLN A 61 14.85 9.23 10.52
CA GLN A 61 14.36 9.90 11.71
C GLN A 61 15.55 10.39 12.54
N ALA A 62 15.75 11.69 12.58
CA ALA A 62 16.78 12.30 13.36
C ALA A 62 16.24 12.96 14.62
N ALA A 63 17.08 13.09 15.65
CA ALA A 63 16.73 13.87 16.83
C ALA A 63 16.42 15.32 16.42
N SER A 64 15.22 15.80 16.75
CA SER A 64 14.83 17.18 16.49
C SER A 64 15.60 18.16 17.37
N LYS A 65 15.83 19.38 16.85
CA LYS A 65 16.34 20.51 17.66
C LYS A 65 15.32 20.98 18.72
N LYS A 66 14.06 20.57 18.62
CA LYS A 66 13.03 20.79 19.63
C LYS A 66 12.98 19.57 20.54
N GLU A 67 13.20 19.74 21.83
CA GLU A 67 13.15 18.65 22.83
C GLU A 67 11.88 17.79 22.67
N GLY A 68 12.08 16.49 22.52
CA GLY A 68 11.02 15.49 22.51
C GLY A 68 10.30 15.27 21.18
N GLN A 69 10.70 15.91 20.07
CA GLN A 69 10.15 15.64 18.74
C GLN A 69 11.22 15.02 17.83
N ALA A 70 10.87 13.96 17.14
CA ALA A 70 11.67 13.43 16.06
C ALA A 70 11.39 14.22 14.77
N GLN A 71 12.40 14.44 13.96
CA GLN A 71 12.24 15.07 12.66
C GLN A 71 12.39 14.02 11.58
N TRP A 72 11.37 13.82 10.78
CA TRP A 72 11.39 12.93 9.64
C TRP A 72 11.96 13.61 8.40
N GLN A 73 12.73 12.85 7.63
CA GLN A 73 13.19 13.25 6.31
C GLN A 73 12.81 12.17 5.32
N LEU A 74 12.41 12.59 4.13
CA LEU A 74 12.02 11.71 3.03
C LEU A 74 12.82 12.07 1.79
N LYS A 75 13.62 11.13 1.29
CA LYS A 75 14.23 11.21 -0.03
C LYS A 75 13.58 10.17 -0.95
N LYS A 76 13.22 10.59 -2.17
CA LYS A 76 12.65 9.71 -3.20
C LYS A 76 13.70 9.41 -4.25
N SER A 77 13.50 8.34 -5.02
CA SER A 77 14.32 8.02 -6.21
C SER A 77 14.52 9.25 -7.11
N PRO A 78 15.67 9.36 -7.78
CA PRO A 78 16.78 8.42 -7.73
C PRO A 78 17.59 8.51 -6.44
N LEU A 79 17.95 7.36 -5.87
CA LEU A 79 18.86 7.26 -4.73
C LEU A 79 20.26 6.89 -5.21
N SER A 80 21.26 7.14 -4.38
CA SER A 80 22.68 6.87 -4.66
C SER A 80 23.35 6.24 -3.44
N GLU A 81 24.50 5.60 -3.62
CA GLU A 81 25.27 5.02 -2.51
C GLU A 81 25.52 6.03 -1.38
N THR A 82 25.78 7.30 -1.74
CA THR A 82 26.03 8.37 -0.76
C THR A 82 24.81 8.67 0.13
N ASP A 83 23.59 8.27 -0.27
CA ASP A 83 22.40 8.43 0.54
C ASP A 83 22.32 7.43 1.69
N PHE A 84 23.04 6.33 1.56
CA PHE A 84 23.14 5.29 2.58
C PHE A 84 24.39 5.45 3.46
N GLU A 85 25.23 6.46 3.19
CA GLU A 85 26.36 6.81 4.05
C GLU A 85 25.91 7.66 5.25
N ASN A 86 26.43 7.35 6.44
CA ASN A 86 26.19 8.13 7.67
C ASN A 86 24.69 8.29 8.03
N LEU A 87 23.88 7.30 7.78
CA LEU A 87 22.48 7.28 8.18
C LEU A 87 22.34 7.37 9.72
N PRO A 88 21.26 8.02 10.23
CA PRO A 88 20.94 7.95 11.64
C PRO A 88 20.57 6.51 12.04
N GLU A 89 20.53 6.22 13.34
CA GLU A 89 20.17 4.88 13.83
C GLU A 89 18.79 4.40 13.33
N GLN A 90 17.86 5.33 13.14
CA GLN A 90 16.50 5.00 12.70
C GLN A 90 16.27 5.46 11.27
N TRP A 91 16.21 4.50 10.39
CA TRP A 91 15.89 4.72 8.98
C TRP A 91 15.15 3.52 8.38
N THR A 92 14.55 3.73 7.24
CA THR A 92 13.86 2.70 6.47
C THR A 92 13.93 3.03 5.00
N VAL A 93 14.30 2.06 4.17
CA VAL A 93 14.13 2.18 2.72
C VAL A 93 12.91 1.37 2.29
N LEU A 94 12.12 1.96 1.39
CA LEU A 94 10.92 1.37 0.80
C LEU A 94 11.12 1.26 -0.70
N VAL A 95 10.83 0.10 -1.29
CA VAL A 95 10.83 -0.10 -2.75
C VAL A 95 9.46 -0.61 -3.17
N GLN A 96 8.83 0.05 -4.14
CA GLN A 96 7.50 -0.28 -4.65
C GLN A 96 7.57 -1.16 -5.89
N ASN A 97 6.47 -1.84 -6.21
CA ASN A 97 6.30 -2.68 -7.40
C ASN A 97 7.38 -3.77 -7.53
N LEU A 98 7.74 -4.39 -6.42
CA LEU A 98 8.84 -5.37 -6.38
C LEU A 98 8.54 -6.61 -7.25
N GLU A 99 7.27 -6.93 -7.49
CA GLU A 99 6.83 -7.99 -8.40
C GLU A 99 7.26 -7.77 -9.86
N GLN A 100 7.60 -6.54 -10.23
CA GLN A 100 8.13 -6.22 -11.57
C GLN A 100 9.62 -6.61 -11.69
N TRP A 101 10.32 -6.68 -10.57
CA TRP A 101 11.74 -7.04 -10.48
C TRP A 101 11.95 -8.52 -10.18
N SER A 102 10.99 -9.14 -9.51
CA SER A 102 11.02 -10.57 -9.17
C SER A 102 9.72 -11.27 -9.54
N PRO A 103 9.70 -11.98 -10.68
CA PRO A 103 8.56 -12.80 -11.07
C PRO A 103 8.19 -13.88 -10.05
N GLU A 104 9.18 -14.39 -9.31
CA GLU A 104 8.98 -15.37 -8.24
C GLU A 104 8.18 -14.77 -7.10
N LEU A 105 8.49 -13.54 -6.70
CA LEU A 105 7.71 -12.81 -5.72
C LEU A 105 6.28 -12.55 -6.23
N GLY A 106 6.15 -12.14 -7.49
CA GLY A 106 4.85 -11.92 -8.12
C GLY A 106 3.94 -13.15 -8.10
N GLN A 107 4.52 -14.38 -8.14
CA GLN A 107 3.74 -15.61 -8.02
C GLN A 107 3.09 -15.77 -6.64
N LEU A 108 3.62 -15.14 -5.59
CA LEU A 108 3.05 -15.21 -4.24
C LEU A 108 1.66 -14.57 -4.15
N TRP A 109 1.26 -13.74 -5.13
CA TRP A 109 -0.12 -13.30 -5.25
C TRP A 109 -1.14 -14.46 -5.32
N GLN A 110 -0.72 -15.67 -5.71
CA GLN A 110 -1.58 -16.85 -5.68
C GLN A 110 -2.03 -17.22 -4.26
N ALA A 111 -1.23 -16.91 -3.24
CA ALA A 111 -1.64 -17.09 -1.85
C ALA A 111 -2.84 -16.22 -1.44
N PHE A 112 -3.15 -15.21 -2.23
CA PHE A 112 -4.25 -14.26 -2.03
C PHE A 112 -5.37 -14.42 -3.07
N ASP A 113 -5.50 -15.59 -3.72
CA ASP A 113 -6.52 -15.84 -4.76
C ASP A 113 -7.97 -15.73 -4.26
N PHE A 114 -8.19 -15.58 -2.96
CA PHE A 114 -9.47 -15.20 -2.37
C PHE A 114 -9.81 -13.71 -2.49
N ILE A 115 -8.85 -12.87 -2.94
CA ILE A 115 -9.04 -11.45 -3.26
C ILE A 115 -9.10 -11.30 -4.79
N PRO A 116 -10.11 -10.61 -5.34
CA PRO A 116 -10.20 -10.37 -6.78
C PRO A 116 -8.94 -9.70 -7.34
N GLN A 117 -8.44 -10.18 -8.47
CA GLN A 117 -7.18 -9.69 -9.07
C GLN A 117 -7.21 -8.19 -9.34
N TRP A 118 -8.36 -7.64 -9.74
CA TRP A 118 -8.51 -6.21 -10.01
C TRP A 118 -8.40 -5.30 -8.76
N GLN A 119 -8.33 -5.89 -7.56
CA GLN A 119 -8.07 -5.17 -6.31
C GLN A 119 -6.61 -5.28 -5.86
N ARG A 120 -5.82 -6.15 -6.48
CA ARG A 120 -4.39 -6.28 -6.19
C ARG A 120 -3.67 -5.08 -6.80
N ASP A 121 -2.87 -4.39 -6.00
CA ASP A 121 -2.13 -3.19 -6.42
C ASP A 121 -0.66 -3.56 -6.66
N ASP A 122 0.18 -3.41 -5.68
CA ASP A 122 1.61 -3.67 -5.76
C ASP A 122 2.11 -4.50 -4.56
N ILE A 123 3.33 -5.00 -4.69
CA ILE A 123 4.11 -5.53 -3.58
C ILE A 123 5.21 -4.52 -3.27
N MET A 124 5.07 -3.82 -2.14
CA MET A 124 6.11 -2.93 -1.62
C MET A 124 6.91 -3.66 -0.54
N VAL A 125 8.22 -3.49 -0.55
CA VAL A 125 9.08 -3.95 0.53
C VAL A 125 9.59 -2.79 1.36
N SER A 126 9.71 -2.98 2.67
CA SER A 126 10.46 -2.11 3.57
C SER A 126 11.63 -2.88 4.18
N TYR A 127 12.84 -2.37 3.99
CA TYR A 127 14.01 -2.76 4.80
C TYR A 127 14.24 -1.72 5.88
N ALA A 128 14.45 -2.19 7.10
CA ALA A 128 14.79 -1.36 8.24
C ALA A 128 15.74 -2.10 9.18
N PRO A 129 16.80 -1.45 9.69
CA PRO A 129 17.59 -1.96 10.81
C PRO A 129 16.79 -1.88 12.11
N ALA A 130 17.31 -2.47 13.19
CA ALA A 130 16.71 -2.42 14.51
C ALA A 130 16.32 -0.98 14.91
N GLY A 131 15.08 -0.78 15.35
CA GLY A 131 14.51 0.53 15.69
C GLY A 131 13.95 1.31 14.48
N GLY A 132 14.23 0.90 13.24
CA GLY A 132 13.71 1.56 12.05
C GLY A 132 12.19 1.40 11.90
N SER A 133 11.55 2.44 11.37
CA SER A 133 10.09 2.53 11.23
C SER A 133 9.73 3.54 10.13
N VAL A 134 8.48 3.54 9.72
CA VAL A 134 7.87 4.59 8.88
C VAL A 134 6.94 5.52 9.68
N GLY A 135 6.90 5.34 11.01
CA GLY A 135 6.06 6.12 11.91
C GLY A 135 4.63 5.59 12.04
N LYS A 136 3.85 6.24 12.89
CA LYS A 136 2.44 5.91 13.11
C LYS A 136 1.60 6.50 11.99
N HIS A 137 0.90 5.65 11.26
CA HIS A 137 0.10 6.06 10.11
C HIS A 137 -1.10 5.13 9.89
N TYR A 138 -1.89 5.40 8.89
CA TYR A 138 -2.90 4.50 8.34
C TYR A 138 -2.91 4.59 6.82
N ASP A 139 -3.37 3.52 6.17
CA ASP A 139 -3.60 3.47 4.74
C ASP A 139 -5.09 3.53 4.40
N ASP A 140 -5.44 4.07 3.24
CA ASP A 140 -6.81 4.11 2.72
C ASP A 140 -7.19 2.82 1.96
N TYR A 141 -6.34 1.78 2.03
CA TYR A 141 -6.50 0.51 1.33
C TYR A 141 -6.19 -0.68 2.26
N ASP A 142 -6.60 -1.85 1.84
CA ASP A 142 -6.32 -3.10 2.54
C ASP A 142 -4.87 -3.53 2.31
N VAL A 143 -4.17 -4.02 3.33
CA VAL A 143 -2.79 -4.49 3.18
C VAL A 143 -2.55 -5.77 3.97
N PHE A 144 -1.76 -6.69 3.38
CA PHE A 144 -1.19 -7.83 4.08
C PHE A 144 0.30 -7.58 4.28
N LEU A 145 0.69 -7.38 5.53
CA LEU A 145 2.08 -7.13 5.95
C LEU A 145 2.73 -8.49 6.22
N ALA A 146 3.51 -8.98 5.28
CA ALA A 146 4.19 -10.26 5.36
C ALA A 146 5.64 -10.06 5.78
N GLN A 147 6.05 -10.70 6.87
CA GLN A 147 7.43 -10.65 7.33
C GLN A 147 8.26 -11.67 6.55
N GLY A 148 9.24 -11.21 5.77
CA GLY A 148 10.08 -12.08 4.93
C GLY A 148 11.42 -12.40 5.57
N TYR A 149 12.00 -11.45 6.32
CA TYR A 149 13.31 -11.60 6.97
C TYR A 149 13.30 -10.86 8.31
N GLY A 150 13.98 -11.40 9.33
CA GLY A 150 14.03 -10.80 10.66
C GLY A 150 12.66 -10.67 11.32
N SER A 151 12.52 -9.71 12.23
CA SER A 151 11.31 -9.55 13.03
C SER A 151 10.90 -8.09 13.20
N ARG A 152 9.58 -7.83 13.28
CA ARG A 152 9.02 -6.51 13.45
C ARG A 152 7.87 -6.53 14.44
N ARG A 153 7.89 -5.62 15.43
CA ARG A 153 6.76 -5.39 16.34
C ARG A 153 5.74 -4.50 15.65
N TRP A 154 4.50 -4.98 15.58
CA TRP A 154 3.37 -4.23 15.06
C TRP A 154 2.39 -3.90 16.17
N GLN A 155 1.99 -2.63 16.19
CA GLN A 155 0.94 -2.12 17.06
C GLN A 155 -0.21 -1.60 16.18
N LEU A 156 -1.45 -1.97 16.51
CA LEU A 156 -2.64 -1.44 15.87
C LEU A 156 -3.51 -0.76 16.93
N GLY A 157 -4.10 0.37 16.54
CA GLY A 157 -4.89 1.19 17.45
C GLY A 157 -6.31 1.44 16.93
N LYS A 158 -6.71 2.71 16.91
CA LYS A 158 -8.05 3.14 16.48
C LYS A 158 -8.21 3.17 14.96
N PHE A 159 -9.45 3.07 14.50
CA PHE A 159 -9.79 3.47 13.13
C PHE A 159 -9.73 4.99 13.01
N CYS A 160 -9.05 5.46 11.98
CA CYS A 160 -8.90 6.86 11.64
C CYS A 160 -10.02 7.32 10.68
N ASP A 161 -10.28 8.62 10.68
CA ASP A 161 -11.28 9.26 9.84
C ASP A 161 -10.80 10.64 9.35
N ASP A 162 -11.70 11.42 8.80
CA ASP A 162 -11.39 12.75 8.27
C ASP A 162 -11.10 13.79 9.39
N GLN A 163 -11.32 13.44 10.64
CA GLN A 163 -11.00 14.26 11.82
C GLN A 163 -9.63 13.91 12.44
N THR A 164 -8.94 12.91 11.90
CA THR A 164 -7.63 12.50 12.39
C THR A 164 -6.61 13.61 12.14
N GLU A 165 -6.08 14.19 13.20
CA GLU A 165 -5.07 15.24 13.14
C GLU A 165 -3.69 14.63 12.84
N PHE A 166 -3.00 15.20 11.85
CA PHE A 166 -1.64 14.82 11.50
C PHE A 166 -0.63 15.79 12.11
N VAL A 167 0.56 15.27 12.38
CA VAL A 167 1.69 16.09 12.82
C VAL A 167 2.02 17.08 11.70
N ALA A 168 2.06 18.37 12.05
CA ALA A 168 2.33 19.42 11.09
C ALA A 168 3.80 19.40 10.62
N ASP A 169 4.02 19.84 9.40
CA ASP A 169 5.35 20.02 8.79
C ASP A 169 6.18 18.74 8.62
N GLU A 170 5.57 17.55 8.73
CA GLU A 170 6.21 16.29 8.46
C GLU A 170 6.03 15.86 6.98
N PRO A 171 7.04 15.20 6.36
CA PRO A 171 6.96 14.79 4.95
C PRO A 171 5.98 13.64 4.72
N LEU A 172 5.49 13.03 5.78
CA LEU A 172 4.53 11.93 5.79
C LEU A 172 3.30 12.30 6.60
N ARG A 173 2.17 11.66 6.31
CA ARG A 173 0.92 11.80 7.07
C ARG A 173 1.00 11.00 8.37
N LEU A 174 1.73 11.50 9.34
CA LEU A 174 1.96 10.88 10.63
C LEU A 174 1.04 11.48 11.69
N PHE A 175 0.74 10.71 12.73
CA PHE A 175 0.01 11.17 13.91
C PHE A 175 0.58 10.54 15.20
N ASP A 176 0.34 11.18 16.32
CA ASP A 176 0.92 10.74 17.60
C ASP A 176 0.02 9.76 18.35
N ASP A 177 -1.29 10.00 18.32
CA ASP A 177 -2.26 9.26 19.12
C ASP A 177 -2.95 8.14 18.32
N MET A 178 -2.58 6.90 18.61
CA MET A 178 -3.22 5.70 18.09
C MET A 178 -4.44 5.25 18.90
N GLY A 179 -4.76 5.92 20.00
CA GLY A 179 -5.78 5.49 20.94
C GLY A 179 -5.38 4.22 21.72
N GLU A 180 -6.37 3.49 22.19
CA GLU A 180 -6.14 2.19 22.83
C GLU A 180 -5.64 1.17 21.81
N LEU A 181 -4.55 0.47 22.16
CA LEU A 181 -4.02 -0.57 21.30
C LEU A 181 -4.90 -1.81 21.34
N ILE A 182 -5.32 -2.26 20.17
CA ILE A 182 -6.10 -3.49 20.00
C ILE A 182 -5.24 -4.68 19.58
N PHE A 183 -3.97 -4.43 19.25
CA PHE A 183 -2.99 -5.44 18.86
C PHE A 183 -1.58 -4.92 19.18
N ASP A 184 -0.73 -5.79 19.71
CA ASP A 184 0.67 -5.48 20.00
C ASP A 184 1.46 -6.79 20.02
N GLU A 185 2.02 -7.18 18.87
CA GLU A 185 2.71 -8.46 18.68
C GLU A 185 3.96 -8.30 17.81
N ILE A 186 4.91 -9.21 17.98
CA ILE A 186 6.06 -9.37 17.10
C ILE A 186 5.72 -10.38 16.01
N LEU A 187 5.90 -9.96 14.76
CA LEU A 187 5.85 -10.83 13.60
C LEU A 187 7.26 -11.33 13.30
N GLU A 188 7.37 -12.64 13.13
CA GLU A 188 8.57 -13.35 12.71
C GLU A 188 8.46 -13.73 11.22
N ALA A 189 9.58 -14.07 10.59
CA ALA A 189 9.61 -14.46 9.18
C ALA A 189 8.57 -15.56 8.87
N GLY A 190 7.77 -15.36 7.82
CA GLY A 190 6.64 -16.20 7.43
C GLY A 190 5.28 -15.75 7.97
N ASP A 191 5.24 -14.91 9.01
CA ASP A 191 3.99 -14.39 9.56
C ASP A 191 3.40 -13.30 8.66
N VAL A 192 2.08 -13.20 8.65
CA VAL A 192 1.35 -12.18 7.90
C VAL A 192 0.31 -11.49 8.78
N LEU A 193 0.29 -10.18 8.77
CA LEU A 193 -0.72 -9.36 9.44
C LEU A 193 -1.59 -8.66 8.39
N TYR A 194 -2.85 -9.02 8.33
CA TYR A 194 -3.83 -8.27 7.56
C TYR A 194 -4.29 -7.04 8.34
N VAL A 195 -4.19 -5.87 7.71
CA VAL A 195 -4.64 -4.58 8.24
C VAL A 195 -5.69 -3.98 7.31
N PRO A 196 -6.93 -3.74 7.79
CA PRO A 196 -7.97 -3.10 6.98
C PRO A 196 -7.72 -1.60 6.80
N PRO A 197 -8.36 -0.96 5.79
CA PRO A 197 -8.26 0.47 5.55
C PRO A 197 -8.55 1.31 6.79
N LYS A 198 -7.83 2.42 6.94
CA LYS A 198 -7.98 3.40 8.01
C LYS A 198 -7.67 2.91 9.42
N LEU A 199 -7.22 1.67 9.60
CA LEU A 199 -6.76 1.20 10.90
C LEU A 199 -5.35 1.74 11.16
N SER A 200 -5.19 2.50 12.25
CA SER A 200 -3.89 3.03 12.64
C SER A 200 -2.92 1.90 12.97
N HIS A 201 -1.70 2.02 12.44
CA HIS A 201 -0.67 1.02 12.67
C HIS A 201 0.73 1.63 12.80
N PHE A 202 1.58 0.92 13.51
CA PHE A 202 2.94 1.32 13.81
C PHE A 202 3.84 0.09 13.87
N GLY A 203 4.79 -0.01 12.96
CA GLY A 203 5.76 -1.10 12.87
C GLY A 203 7.15 -0.62 13.25
N VAL A 204 7.81 -1.34 14.17
CA VAL A 204 9.19 -1.07 14.60
C VAL A 204 10.02 -2.33 14.41
N ALA A 205 11.08 -2.24 13.63
CA ALA A 205 12.04 -3.31 13.44
C ALA A 205 12.70 -3.70 14.75
N GLN A 206 12.76 -4.99 15.05
CA GLN A 206 13.41 -5.51 16.26
C GLN A 206 14.89 -5.86 15.99
N ASP A 207 15.16 -6.21 14.75
CA ASP A 207 16.45 -6.51 14.15
C ASP A 207 16.43 -6.02 12.69
N ASP A 208 17.46 -6.33 11.90
CA ASP A 208 17.42 -6.10 10.46
C ASP A 208 16.27 -6.89 9.87
N CYS A 209 15.32 -6.22 9.25
CA CYS A 209 14.11 -6.91 8.80
C CYS A 209 13.56 -6.41 7.45
N LEU A 210 12.95 -7.35 6.72
CA LEU A 210 12.19 -7.10 5.50
C LEU A 210 10.71 -7.40 5.74
N THR A 211 9.87 -6.39 5.54
CA THR A 211 8.42 -6.56 5.53
C THR A 211 7.88 -6.27 4.14
N PHE A 212 7.13 -7.19 3.58
CA PHE A 212 6.50 -7.10 2.27
C PHE A 212 5.03 -6.75 2.44
N SER A 213 4.63 -5.64 1.85
CA SER A 213 3.26 -5.14 1.89
C SER A 213 2.56 -5.51 0.58
N PHE A 214 1.66 -6.49 0.63
CA PHE A 214 0.77 -6.83 -0.48
C PHE A 214 -0.44 -5.91 -0.41
N GLY A 215 -0.41 -4.85 -1.21
CA GLY A 215 -1.44 -3.82 -1.26
C GLY A 215 -2.67 -4.27 -2.03
N CYS A 216 -3.86 -4.01 -1.47
CA CYS A 216 -5.13 -4.32 -2.13
C CYS A 216 -5.98 -3.05 -2.19
N ARG A 217 -5.98 -2.40 -3.34
CA ARG A 217 -6.64 -1.11 -3.55
C ARG A 217 -7.91 -1.27 -4.37
N ARG A 218 -8.96 -0.58 -3.96
CA ARG A 218 -10.16 -0.46 -4.79
C ARG A 218 -10.00 0.72 -5.73
N PRO A 219 -10.23 0.53 -7.04
CA PRO A 219 -10.23 1.67 -7.95
C PRO A 219 -11.34 2.66 -7.54
N ASN A 220 -11.02 3.93 -7.57
CA ASN A 220 -12.03 4.97 -7.41
C ASN A 220 -12.82 5.15 -8.72
N LEU A 221 -13.95 5.88 -8.64
CA LEU A 221 -14.82 6.07 -9.80
C LEU A 221 -14.08 6.69 -11.00
N MET A 222 -13.14 7.61 -10.75
CA MET A 222 -12.38 8.26 -11.84
C MET A 222 -11.46 7.26 -12.55
N GLN A 223 -10.78 6.38 -11.81
CA GLN A 223 -9.96 5.33 -12.39
C GLN A 223 -10.79 4.34 -13.22
N ILE A 224 -12.01 4.02 -12.77
CA ILE A 224 -12.92 3.16 -13.54
C ILE A 224 -13.34 3.86 -14.84
N ILE A 225 -13.72 5.12 -14.79
CA ILE A 225 -14.10 5.92 -15.97
C ILE A 225 -12.93 6.00 -16.96
N ASP A 226 -11.73 6.28 -16.47
CA ASP A 226 -10.50 6.36 -17.27
C ASP A 226 -10.22 5.04 -17.98
N SER A 227 -10.25 3.93 -17.25
CA SER A 227 -10.09 2.58 -17.84
C SER A 227 -11.17 2.24 -18.87
N VAL A 228 -12.42 2.66 -18.63
CA VAL A 228 -13.52 2.47 -19.62
C VAL A 228 -13.26 3.33 -20.85
N ALA A 229 -12.79 4.56 -20.70
CA ALA A 229 -12.45 5.44 -21.81
C ALA A 229 -11.30 4.85 -22.66
N ASP A 230 -10.25 4.32 -22.00
CA ASP A 230 -9.13 3.67 -22.68
C ASP A 230 -9.59 2.43 -23.50
N ILE A 231 -10.44 1.60 -22.94
CA ILE A 231 -11.03 0.46 -23.65
C ILE A 231 -11.90 0.96 -24.82
N ALA A 232 -12.68 2.01 -24.60
CA ALA A 232 -13.57 2.60 -25.57
C ALA A 232 -12.81 3.19 -26.79
N THR A 233 -11.58 3.68 -26.60
CA THR A 233 -10.76 4.19 -27.72
C THR A 233 -10.47 3.14 -28.80
N ASN A 234 -10.57 1.86 -28.48
CA ASN A 234 -10.38 0.76 -29.42
C ASN A 234 -11.68 0.37 -30.16
N ASP A 235 -12.84 0.94 -29.79
CA ASP A 235 -14.12 0.69 -30.48
C ASP A 235 -14.48 1.86 -31.39
N SER A 236 -14.33 1.68 -32.71
CA SER A 236 -14.65 2.69 -33.73
C SER A 236 -16.11 3.15 -33.69
N LYS A 237 -17.02 2.38 -33.12
CA LYS A 237 -18.44 2.73 -32.98
C LYS A 237 -18.67 3.87 -31.98
N LEU A 238 -17.74 4.09 -31.07
CA LEU A 238 -17.82 5.17 -30.09
C LEU A 238 -17.30 6.50 -30.60
N PHE A 239 -16.67 6.53 -31.79
CA PHE A 239 -16.25 7.77 -32.49
C PHE A 239 -17.34 8.38 -33.34
N ILE A 240 -18.60 8.06 -33.11
CA ILE A 240 -19.74 8.67 -33.79
C ILE A 240 -20.04 10.00 -33.14
N PRO A 241 -20.20 11.09 -33.94
CA PRO A 241 -20.61 12.39 -33.38
C PRO A 241 -21.94 12.27 -32.65
N MET A 242 -22.00 12.82 -31.42
CA MET A 242 -23.23 12.85 -30.65
C MET A 242 -24.31 13.67 -31.35
N LEU A 243 -25.51 13.14 -31.42
CA LEU A 243 -26.68 13.86 -31.94
C LEU A 243 -27.23 14.77 -30.83
N LEU A 244 -26.97 16.06 -30.95
CA LEU A 244 -27.51 17.04 -30.03
C LEU A 244 -28.74 17.75 -30.67
N PRO A 245 -29.75 18.10 -29.87
CA PRO A 245 -30.85 18.97 -30.34
C PRO A 245 -30.28 20.27 -30.89
N GLN A 246 -30.88 20.79 -31.98
CA GLN A 246 -30.50 22.11 -32.50
C GLN A 246 -30.78 23.18 -31.44
N ALA A 247 -29.77 23.97 -31.12
CA ALA A 247 -29.95 25.12 -30.23
C ALA A 247 -30.87 26.16 -30.91
N LEU A 248 -32.01 26.43 -30.31
CA LEU A 248 -32.96 27.43 -30.80
C LEU A 248 -32.55 28.85 -30.45
N GLN A 249 -31.53 29.02 -29.60
CA GLN A 249 -31.02 30.33 -29.18
C GLN A 249 -29.51 30.37 -29.25
N ALA A 250 -28.94 31.46 -29.73
CA ALA A 250 -27.52 31.74 -29.81
C ALA A 250 -26.96 32.14 -28.43
N SER A 251 -27.15 31.33 -27.41
CA SER A 251 -26.43 31.46 -26.13
C SER A 251 -25.24 30.51 -26.17
N GLY A 252 -24.05 30.93 -25.80
CA GLY A 252 -22.90 30.04 -25.67
C GLY A 252 -23.03 29.00 -24.56
N GLU A 253 -24.24 28.78 -24.04
CA GLU A 253 -24.55 27.88 -22.93
C GLU A 253 -25.15 26.54 -23.41
N LEU A 254 -24.77 25.45 -22.79
CA LEU A 254 -25.41 24.17 -22.99
C LEU A 254 -26.82 24.18 -22.40
N GLN A 255 -27.82 24.02 -23.26
CA GLN A 255 -29.22 23.96 -22.85
C GLN A 255 -29.54 22.66 -22.10
N ALA A 256 -30.55 22.70 -21.24
CA ALA A 256 -30.97 21.55 -20.44
C ALA A 256 -31.30 20.32 -21.31
N ASP A 257 -31.93 20.52 -22.46
CA ASP A 257 -32.29 19.47 -23.42
C ASP A 257 -31.02 18.83 -24.05
N SER A 258 -29.97 19.62 -24.31
CA SER A 258 -28.68 19.13 -24.80
C SER A 258 -27.99 18.29 -23.74
N ILE A 259 -28.02 18.73 -22.48
CA ILE A 259 -27.48 17.97 -21.34
C ILE A 259 -28.22 16.62 -21.17
N ALA A 260 -29.56 16.63 -21.28
CA ALA A 260 -30.37 15.44 -21.20
C ALA A 260 -30.06 14.47 -22.35
N ALA A 261 -29.89 14.99 -23.57
CA ALA A 261 -29.52 14.19 -24.75
C ALA A 261 -28.13 13.57 -24.62
N ILE A 262 -27.15 14.29 -24.08
CA ILE A 262 -25.82 13.77 -23.79
C ILE A 262 -25.92 12.61 -22.77
N LYS A 263 -26.64 12.83 -21.66
CA LYS A 263 -26.81 11.81 -20.63
C LYS A 263 -27.51 10.55 -21.12
N ALA A 264 -28.39 10.66 -22.11
CA ALA A 264 -29.10 9.53 -22.69
C ALA A 264 -28.27 8.72 -23.68
N GLN A 265 -27.13 9.26 -24.15
CA GLN A 265 -26.22 8.60 -25.09
C GLN A 265 -24.99 8.01 -24.39
N LEU A 266 -24.74 8.37 -23.13
CA LEU A 266 -23.75 7.78 -22.23
C LEU A 266 -24.31 6.53 -21.53
#